data_e6b1d027ca06d4c50a4fa3230f1947b0
#
_entry.id   e6b1d027ca06d4c50a4fa3230f1947b0
#
_cell.length_a   1.000
_cell.length_b   1.000
_cell.length_c   1.000
_cell.angle_alpha   90.00
_cell.angle_beta   90.00
_cell.angle_gamma   90.00
#
_symmetry.space_group_name_H-M   'P 1'
#
loop_
_entity.id
_entity.type
_entity.pdbx_description
1 polymer ?
#
loop_
_entity_poly.entity_id
_entity_poly.type
_entity_poly.pdbx_seq_one_letter_code
_entity_poly.pdbx_strand_id
1 'polypeptide(L)'
;TNFHAATRQAGMFSNAPDDNSLKTPYHASRMPTSSLPSATARHPLTVGPATVFSNNVRLFAYSGASMNTFDVVVIGGGPGGAKAAGILARGGKSVALVENSHLGGVCLNCGCIPTKLLLGATAPKGLLRGLERQRVAKGSIEVDYDALQKRIQRFIKGSAQALGKSLEQLGVTLIEGRAVCTGPTEVLVTNTDGSSQSLHAQHIILAGGSRSAAFPGMTPDHEAVLDSTDMLRIAAVPESLIVVGAGAIGLEMADFFSAMGSKVTIVEAAPHLAPTEDADVGLEMGKLLGKTGITCITGVKAASLTTSNGMATLALEDGRELTAAKALVAVGRTPNTDGLGAESAGCTLQARGYVTVDQCLMASPTVYAIGDINGQTLLAHAAEHQGAYVARHILGQQTTPYASGPIPSCVYGSLEIMRVGITARQALASGGKVEVARAQLMGNAIAQAGGDASGFVKIVWHNGALAGISALGHGVSHLVTAAQLLLLGQYHGDALHAFMFAHPTLDEALHAALEAPREVVTA
;
A
#
# COMPACT_ATOMS: atom_id res chain seq x y z
N THR A 1 -4.23 -47.04 46.00
CA THR A 1 -3.32 -48.10 46.47
C THR A 1 -1.96 -47.96 45.81
N ASN A 2 -1.07 -47.34 46.59
CA ASN A 2 0.30 -47.79 46.91
C ASN A 2 1.26 -47.97 45.73
N PHE A 3 2.42 -47.46 45.74
CA PHE A 3 3.45 -46.99 46.68
C PHE A 3 4.84 -47.21 46.07
N HIS A 4 5.73 -46.28 46.32
CA HIS A 4 7.17 -46.27 46.59
C HIS A 4 8.15 -46.41 45.41
N ALA A 5 8.90 -45.35 45.14
CA ALA A 5 10.13 -44.92 45.79
C ALA A 5 11.34 -45.90 45.61
N ALA A 6 12.35 -45.49 44.89
CA ALA A 6 13.73 -45.86 45.14
C ALA A 6 14.70 -44.73 44.74
N THR A 7 15.40 -44.30 45.74
CA THR A 7 16.50 -43.32 45.77
C THR A 7 17.86 -43.97 45.51
N ARG A 8 18.80 -43.14 45.02
CA ARG A 8 20.27 -43.18 45.19
C ARG A 8 21.10 -44.17 44.37
N GLN A 9 22.01 -43.62 43.58
CA GLN A 9 23.44 -43.75 43.93
C GLN A 9 24.27 -42.73 43.13
N ALA A 10 25.08 -41.98 43.90
CA ALA A 10 26.15 -41.15 43.42
C ALA A 10 27.38 -42.02 43.09
N GLY A 11 28.14 -41.65 42.10
CA GLY A 11 29.42 -42.26 41.78
C GLY A 11 30.29 -41.29 41.02
N MET A 12 31.27 -40.71 41.74
CA MET A 12 32.39 -39.91 41.25
C MET A 12 33.16 -40.63 40.13
N PHE A 13 33.61 -39.86 39.12
CA PHE A 13 34.99 -39.98 38.66
C PHE A 13 35.44 -38.66 38.05
N SER A 14 36.44 -38.07 38.71
CA SER A 14 37.35 -37.04 38.25
C SER A 14 38.24 -37.59 37.16
N ASN A 15 38.52 -36.81 36.11
CA ASN A 15 39.87 -36.55 35.60
C ASN A 15 39.75 -35.63 34.38
N ALA A 16 40.26 -34.43 34.54
CA ALA A 16 40.65 -33.57 33.42
C ALA A 16 42.09 -33.95 33.02
N PRO A 17 42.47 -33.72 31.78
CA PRO A 17 43.76 -33.14 31.50
C PRO A 17 43.62 -31.74 30.91
N ASP A 18 44.41 -30.85 31.49
CA ASP A 18 44.79 -29.56 30.94
C ASP A 18 45.32 -29.73 29.50
N ASP A 19 44.77 -28.99 28.54
CA ASP A 19 45.52 -28.62 27.35
C ASP A 19 45.36 -27.13 27.08
N ASN A 20 46.47 -26.48 27.33
CA ASN A 20 46.69 -25.05 27.32
C ASN A 20 47.38 -24.73 26.01
N SER A 21 46.64 -24.57 24.91
CA SER A 21 47.17 -23.97 23.69
C SER A 21 46.04 -23.55 22.76
N LEU A 22 45.79 -22.25 22.68
CA LEU A 22 45.49 -21.43 21.49
C LEU A 22 44.89 -20.10 21.94
N LYS A 23 45.78 -19.24 22.50
CA LYS A 23 45.53 -17.80 22.52
C LYS A 23 45.90 -17.24 21.16
N THR A 24 44.92 -16.88 20.34
CA THR A 24 45.12 -15.92 19.26
C THR A 24 44.48 -14.59 19.65
N PRO A 25 45.21 -13.48 19.59
CA PRO A 25 44.67 -12.17 19.98
C PRO A 25 43.82 -11.61 18.83
N TYR A 26 42.60 -11.24 19.16
CA TYR A 26 41.77 -10.40 18.32
C TYR A 26 42.41 -9.03 18.13
N HIS A 27 42.97 -8.76 16.97
CA HIS A 27 43.42 -7.42 16.59
C HIS A 27 42.19 -6.56 16.27
N ALA A 28 41.78 -5.72 17.23
CA ALA A 28 40.92 -4.60 17.00
C ALA A 28 41.74 -3.51 16.25
N SER A 29 41.53 -3.36 14.97
CA SER A 29 42.04 -2.25 14.19
C SER A 29 41.32 -0.97 14.64
N ARG A 30 42.03 -0.12 15.35
CA ARG A 30 41.60 1.24 15.70
C ARG A 30 41.55 2.07 14.45
N MET A 31 40.37 2.67 14.15
CA MET A 31 40.25 3.78 13.23
C MET A 31 40.94 5.03 13.81
N PRO A 32 41.60 5.86 13.00
CA PRO A 32 42.28 7.06 13.50
C PRO A 32 41.25 8.12 13.91
N THR A 33 41.37 8.58 15.16
CA THR A 33 40.65 9.76 15.65
C THR A 33 41.27 11.00 15.08
N SER A 34 40.52 11.71 14.20
CA SER A 34 40.91 13.07 13.80
C SER A 34 40.63 14.03 14.95
N SER A 35 41.69 14.68 15.40
CA SER A 35 41.72 15.71 16.44
C SER A 35 40.96 16.96 16.00
N LEU A 36 39.99 17.39 16.81
CA LEU A 36 39.41 18.72 16.76
C LEU A 36 40.38 19.74 17.40
N PRO A 37 40.59 20.93 16.83
CA PRO A 37 41.40 21.95 17.48
C PRO A 37 40.60 22.68 18.55
N SER A 38 41.23 22.85 19.71
CA SER A 38 40.76 23.61 20.87
C SER A 38 40.64 25.12 20.53
N ALA A 39 39.44 25.66 20.79
CA ALA A 39 39.23 27.12 20.74
C ALA A 39 39.56 27.76 22.10
N THR A 40 40.64 28.50 22.14
CA THR A 40 40.88 29.52 23.16
C THR A 40 41.46 30.75 22.50
N ALA A 41 40.64 31.79 22.29
CA ALA A 41 41.07 33.18 22.29
C ALA A 41 39.80 34.07 22.37
N ARG A 42 39.62 34.69 23.54
CA ARG A 42 38.69 35.82 23.73
C ARG A 42 39.36 37.07 23.18
N HIS A 43 38.71 37.75 22.20
CA HIS A 43 38.98 39.14 21.91
C HIS A 43 37.70 39.98 22.16
N PRO A 44 37.84 41.18 22.68
CA PRO A 44 36.69 42.03 23.08
C PRO A 44 36.00 42.63 21.85
N LEU A 45 34.68 42.60 21.85
CA LEU A 45 33.84 43.25 20.86
C LEU A 45 33.85 44.76 21.07
N THR A 46 34.43 45.51 20.14
CA THR A 46 34.21 46.95 19.99
C THR A 46 32.89 47.15 19.25
N VAL A 47 31.97 47.90 19.90
CA VAL A 47 30.72 48.32 19.33
C VAL A 47 30.97 49.46 18.35
N GLY A 48 30.79 49.22 17.05
CA GLY A 48 30.70 50.23 16.01
C GLY A 48 29.27 50.63 15.71
N PRO A 49 28.98 51.79 15.13
CA PRO A 49 27.66 52.39 15.08
C PRO A 49 26.70 51.63 14.15
N ALA A 50 25.43 51.56 14.60
CA ALA A 50 24.34 50.92 13.89
C ALA A 50 24.16 51.46 12.46
N THR A 51 24.37 50.57 11.51
CA THR A 51 23.94 50.81 10.13
C THR A 51 22.47 50.45 10.01
N VAL A 52 21.66 51.46 9.78
CA VAL A 52 20.21 51.32 9.47
C VAL A 52 20.11 50.56 8.14
N PHE A 53 19.70 49.31 8.20
CA PHE A 53 19.25 48.59 7.01
C PHE A 53 17.90 49.18 6.59
N SER A 54 17.93 50.01 5.54
CA SER A 54 16.71 50.40 4.85
C SER A 54 16.07 49.15 4.24
N ASN A 55 14.85 48.85 4.68
CA ASN A 55 13.97 47.88 4.05
C ASN A 55 13.62 48.35 2.63
N ASN A 56 14.47 48.04 1.67
CA ASN A 56 14.11 48.04 0.25
C ASN A 56 13.28 46.76 -0.01
N VAL A 57 12.01 46.78 0.38
CA VAL A 57 10.99 45.97 -0.26
C VAL A 57 10.91 46.48 -1.69
N ARG A 58 11.57 45.78 -2.61
CA ARG A 58 11.30 45.94 -4.04
C ARG A 58 9.87 45.40 -4.25
N LEU A 59 8.91 46.30 -4.22
CA LEU A 59 7.64 46.13 -4.87
C LEU A 59 7.94 45.92 -6.36
N PHE A 60 8.02 44.69 -6.80
CA PHE A 60 7.86 44.39 -8.21
C PHE A 60 6.41 44.72 -8.54
N ALA A 61 6.20 45.90 -9.12
CA ALA A 61 4.96 46.21 -9.80
C ALA A 61 4.81 45.18 -10.94
N TYR A 62 3.96 44.18 -10.75
CA TYR A 62 3.50 43.31 -11.81
C TYR A 62 2.63 44.12 -12.77
N SER A 63 3.22 44.64 -13.83
CA SER A 63 2.52 45.08 -15.02
C SER A 63 2.06 43.82 -15.77
N GLY A 64 0.78 43.64 -15.88
CA GLY A 64 0.02 42.54 -16.46
C GLY A 64 0.64 41.78 -17.62
N ALA A 65 0.95 40.59 -17.36
CA ALA A 65 0.78 39.30 -18.03
C ALA A 65 1.35 38.29 -17.04
N SER A 66 0.52 37.61 -16.26
CA SER A 66 0.99 36.52 -15.41
C SER A 66 1.61 35.49 -16.33
N MET A 67 2.92 35.31 -16.29
CA MET A 67 3.58 34.24 -17.01
C MET A 67 3.21 32.94 -16.30
N ASN A 68 2.13 32.28 -16.74
CA ASN A 68 1.70 30.95 -16.32
C ASN A 68 2.62 29.88 -16.97
N THR A 69 3.93 30.09 -16.92
CA THR A 69 4.94 29.20 -17.52
C THR A 69 5.75 28.53 -16.42
N PHE A 70 5.82 27.21 -16.51
CA PHE A 70 6.53 26.36 -15.56
C PHE A 70 7.49 25.42 -16.31
N ASP A 71 8.50 24.91 -15.63
CA ASP A 71 9.26 23.78 -16.15
C ASP A 71 8.37 22.52 -16.21
N VAL A 72 7.53 22.31 -15.17
CA VAL A 72 6.69 21.13 -15.08
C VAL A 72 5.29 21.49 -14.54
N VAL A 73 4.26 21.00 -15.22
CA VAL A 73 2.88 20.97 -14.69
C VAL A 73 2.55 19.53 -14.31
N VAL A 74 2.15 19.31 -13.06
CA VAL A 74 1.70 18.02 -12.54
C VAL A 74 0.17 18.07 -12.40
N ILE A 75 -0.54 17.15 -13.04
CA ILE A 75 -2.00 17.04 -12.98
C ILE A 75 -2.39 15.89 -12.06
N GLY A 76 -2.86 16.24 -10.86
CA GLY A 76 -3.24 15.32 -9.79
C GLY A 76 -2.26 15.32 -8.62
N GLY A 77 -2.77 15.62 -7.43
CA GLY A 77 -2.04 15.73 -6.15
C GLY A 77 -2.06 14.47 -5.30
N GLY A 78 -2.27 13.29 -5.92
CA GLY A 78 -2.15 11.99 -5.26
C GLY A 78 -0.70 11.64 -4.91
N PRO A 79 -0.44 10.43 -4.35
CA PRO A 79 0.90 10.04 -3.89
C PRO A 79 2.00 10.23 -4.94
N GLY A 80 1.74 9.80 -6.19
CA GLY A 80 2.71 9.93 -7.29
C GLY A 80 2.98 11.38 -7.68
N GLY A 81 1.92 12.17 -7.89
CA GLY A 81 2.05 13.57 -8.32
C GLY A 81 2.69 14.45 -7.25
N ALA A 82 2.26 14.34 -6.00
CA ALA A 82 2.86 15.06 -4.87
C ALA A 82 4.35 14.72 -4.68
N LYS A 83 4.70 13.42 -4.84
CA LYS A 83 6.10 12.96 -4.78
C LYS A 83 6.94 13.57 -5.89
N ALA A 84 6.43 13.52 -7.13
CA ALA A 84 7.11 14.08 -8.29
C ALA A 84 7.32 15.61 -8.14
N ALA A 85 6.25 16.34 -7.80
CA ALA A 85 6.30 17.79 -7.61
C ALA A 85 7.34 18.20 -6.55
N GLY A 86 7.34 17.53 -5.40
CA GLY A 86 8.29 17.83 -4.33
C GLY A 86 9.75 17.54 -4.69
N ILE A 87 10.04 16.51 -5.48
CA ILE A 87 11.42 16.21 -5.93
C ILE A 87 11.85 17.22 -6.98
N LEU A 88 11.01 17.53 -7.94
CA LEU A 88 11.30 18.51 -8.99
C LEU A 88 11.58 19.91 -8.42
N ALA A 89 10.75 20.38 -7.49
CA ALA A 89 10.93 21.67 -6.84
C ALA A 89 12.25 21.73 -6.04
N ARG A 90 12.58 20.67 -5.27
CA ARG A 90 13.89 20.56 -4.62
C ARG A 90 15.05 20.55 -5.61
N GLY A 91 14.83 20.03 -6.81
CA GLY A 91 15.79 20.05 -7.91
C GLY A 91 15.89 21.39 -8.65
N GLY A 92 15.22 22.44 -8.17
CA GLY A 92 15.29 23.80 -8.73
C GLY A 92 14.34 24.05 -9.91
N LYS A 93 13.42 23.15 -10.21
CA LYS A 93 12.41 23.33 -11.25
C LYS A 93 11.24 24.17 -10.74
N SER A 94 10.71 25.04 -11.60
CA SER A 94 9.43 25.71 -11.38
C SER A 94 8.30 24.70 -11.64
N VAL A 95 7.47 24.44 -10.62
CA VAL A 95 6.44 23.38 -10.66
C VAL A 95 5.09 23.94 -10.30
N ALA A 96 4.07 23.71 -11.15
CA ALA A 96 2.67 23.82 -10.78
C ALA A 96 2.08 22.43 -10.55
N LEU A 97 1.34 22.26 -9.47
CA LEU A 97 0.55 21.07 -9.19
C LEU A 97 -0.93 21.45 -9.18
N VAL A 98 -1.69 20.88 -10.11
CA VAL A 98 -3.13 21.13 -10.25
C VAL A 98 -3.90 19.96 -9.63
N GLU A 99 -4.79 20.24 -8.68
CA GLU A 99 -5.64 19.25 -8.02
C GLU A 99 -7.11 19.71 -8.07
N ASN A 100 -8.01 18.84 -8.49
CA ASN A 100 -9.42 19.16 -8.67
C ASN A 100 -10.31 18.83 -7.46
N SER A 101 -9.74 18.18 -6.44
CA SER A 101 -10.48 17.73 -5.25
C SER A 101 -9.66 18.01 -3.99
N HIS A 102 -8.89 17.05 -3.54
CA HIS A 102 -8.12 17.17 -2.29
C HIS A 102 -6.72 16.60 -2.45
N LEU A 103 -5.71 17.34 -1.98
CA LEU A 103 -4.32 16.87 -1.91
C LEU A 103 -4.22 15.52 -1.18
N GLY A 104 -3.34 14.65 -1.67
CA GLY A 104 -3.19 13.29 -1.21
C GLY A 104 -4.03 12.27 -1.99
N GLY A 105 -4.93 12.75 -2.87
CA GLY A 105 -5.73 11.93 -3.78
C GLY A 105 -6.57 10.88 -3.07
N VAL A 106 -6.94 9.82 -3.79
CA VAL A 106 -7.76 8.71 -3.27
C VAL A 106 -7.14 8.08 -2.03
N CYS A 107 -5.84 7.82 -2.04
CA CYS A 107 -5.16 7.11 -0.94
C CYS A 107 -5.39 7.79 0.42
N LEU A 108 -5.16 9.10 0.51
CA LEU A 108 -5.32 9.85 1.76
C LEU A 108 -6.78 10.11 2.11
N ASN A 109 -7.62 10.44 1.11
CA ASN A 109 -8.92 11.03 1.38
C ASN A 109 -10.08 10.02 1.39
N CYS A 110 -10.02 8.98 0.56
CA CYS A 110 -11.11 8.01 0.40
C CYS A 110 -10.61 6.60 -0.03
N GLY A 111 -9.46 6.17 0.49
CA GLY A 111 -8.87 4.87 0.16
C GLY A 111 -8.07 4.29 1.31
N CYS A 112 -6.74 4.20 1.11
CA CYS A 112 -5.82 3.50 2.02
C CYS A 112 -5.93 3.98 3.46
N ILE A 113 -5.79 5.29 3.67
CA ILE A 113 -5.65 5.85 5.02
C ILE A 113 -6.94 5.72 5.85
N PRO A 114 -8.11 6.18 5.37
CA PRO A 114 -9.34 5.99 6.14
C PRO A 114 -9.65 4.51 6.39
N THR A 115 -9.43 3.63 5.43
CA THR A 115 -9.62 2.19 5.61
C THR A 115 -8.73 1.62 6.72
N LYS A 116 -7.44 1.97 6.75
CA LYS A 116 -6.52 1.48 7.79
C LYS A 116 -6.84 2.04 9.18
N LEU A 117 -7.39 3.25 9.25
CA LEU A 117 -7.88 3.81 10.52
C LEU A 117 -9.14 3.07 11.01
N LEU A 118 -10.03 2.65 10.10
CA LEU A 118 -11.19 1.80 10.42
C LEU A 118 -10.72 0.43 10.93
N LEU A 119 -9.88 -0.27 10.18
CA LEU A 119 -9.35 -1.60 10.54
C LEU A 119 -8.57 -1.57 11.85
N GLY A 120 -7.74 -0.54 12.06
CA GLY A 120 -7.00 -0.37 13.31
C GLY A 120 -7.89 -0.19 14.54
N ALA A 121 -9.08 0.41 14.39
CA ALA A 121 -10.04 0.55 15.48
C ALA A 121 -10.72 -0.78 15.84
N THR A 122 -10.87 -1.70 14.89
CA THR A 122 -11.47 -3.01 15.13
C THR A 122 -10.46 -4.13 15.41
N ALA A 123 -9.16 -3.90 15.17
CA ALA A 123 -8.10 -4.89 15.42
C ALA A 123 -8.12 -5.49 16.85
N PRO A 124 -8.35 -4.70 17.93
CA PRO A 124 -8.46 -5.25 19.29
C PRO A 124 -9.61 -6.25 19.46
N LYS A 125 -10.70 -6.13 18.68
CA LYS A 125 -11.82 -7.12 18.71
C LYS A 125 -11.38 -8.47 18.14
N GLY A 126 -10.53 -8.45 17.08
CA GLY A 126 -9.93 -9.65 16.51
C GLY A 126 -9.00 -10.36 17.51
N LEU A 127 -8.13 -9.60 18.17
CA LEU A 127 -7.25 -10.09 19.21
C LEU A 127 -8.04 -10.72 20.38
N LEU A 128 -9.04 -10.00 20.89
CA LEU A 128 -9.90 -10.52 21.97
C LEU A 128 -10.55 -11.84 21.59
N ARG A 129 -11.14 -11.94 20.38
CA ARG A 129 -11.72 -13.21 19.88
C ARG A 129 -10.70 -14.35 19.84
N GLY A 130 -9.46 -14.07 19.47
CA GLY A 130 -8.36 -15.05 19.52
C GLY A 130 -8.09 -15.55 20.93
N LEU A 131 -7.96 -14.65 21.89
CA LEU A 131 -7.74 -14.96 23.30
C LEU A 131 -8.94 -15.67 23.96
N GLU A 132 -10.16 -15.33 23.57
CA GLU A 132 -11.38 -16.03 24.01
C GLU A 132 -11.42 -17.48 23.53
N ARG A 133 -11.06 -17.73 22.25
CA ARG A 133 -10.91 -19.11 21.73
C ARG A 133 -9.90 -19.93 22.51
N GLN A 134 -8.82 -19.29 22.95
CA GLN A 134 -7.80 -19.90 23.81
C GLN A 134 -8.25 -20.00 25.29
N ARG A 135 -9.39 -19.42 25.67
CA ARG A 135 -9.94 -19.38 27.03
C ARG A 135 -9.04 -18.64 28.04
N VAL A 136 -8.22 -17.68 27.57
CA VAL A 136 -7.31 -16.89 28.42
C VAL A 136 -7.82 -15.48 28.69
N ALA A 137 -8.86 -15.03 27.98
CA ALA A 137 -9.52 -13.74 28.19
C ALA A 137 -11.02 -13.86 27.98
N LYS A 138 -11.78 -12.90 28.52
CA LYS A 138 -13.22 -12.70 28.28
C LYS A 138 -13.51 -11.21 28.32
N GLY A 139 -14.47 -10.77 27.52
CA GLY A 139 -14.92 -9.38 27.53
C GLY A 139 -15.58 -8.95 26.23
N SER A 140 -15.80 -7.65 26.11
CA SER A 140 -16.28 -7.02 24.89
C SER A 140 -15.55 -5.71 24.65
N ILE A 141 -15.37 -5.36 23.38
CA ILE A 141 -14.82 -4.06 22.96
C ILE A 141 -15.88 -3.41 22.10
N GLU A 142 -16.36 -2.25 22.54
CA GLU A 142 -17.25 -1.40 21.75
C GLU A 142 -16.45 -0.35 21.01
N VAL A 143 -16.78 -0.12 19.75
CA VAL A 143 -16.20 0.94 18.92
C VAL A 143 -17.29 1.98 18.67
N ASP A 144 -17.07 3.19 19.19
CA ASP A 144 -17.93 4.33 18.88
C ASP A 144 -17.65 4.78 17.43
N TYR A 145 -18.58 4.44 16.55
CA TYR A 145 -18.46 4.69 15.11
C TYR A 145 -18.42 6.20 14.79
N ASP A 146 -19.21 7.02 15.46
CA ASP A 146 -19.25 8.46 15.24
C ASP A 146 -17.95 9.13 15.69
N ALA A 147 -17.41 8.75 16.84
CA ALA A 147 -16.12 9.22 17.32
C ALA A 147 -14.98 8.78 16.37
N LEU A 148 -15.05 7.56 15.85
CA LEU A 148 -14.10 7.03 14.88
C LEU A 148 -14.14 7.83 13.57
N GLN A 149 -15.32 8.08 13.01
CA GLN A 149 -15.49 8.89 11.81
C GLN A 149 -14.94 10.33 11.99
N LYS A 150 -15.24 10.97 13.12
CA LYS A 150 -14.70 12.31 13.46
C LYS A 150 -13.17 12.28 13.57
N ARG A 151 -12.58 11.21 14.13
CA ARG A 151 -11.13 11.02 14.20
C ARG A 151 -10.52 10.89 12.81
N ILE A 152 -11.13 10.08 11.94
CA ILE A 152 -10.67 9.87 10.56
C ILE A 152 -10.68 11.20 9.79
N GLN A 153 -11.78 11.94 9.84
CA GLN A 153 -11.89 13.23 9.14
C GLN A 153 -10.84 14.25 9.63
N ARG A 154 -10.61 14.32 10.93
CA ARG A 154 -9.55 15.19 11.49
C ARG A 154 -8.16 14.79 10.99
N PHE A 155 -7.86 13.48 10.96
CA PHE A 155 -6.59 12.98 10.49
C PHE A 155 -6.36 13.31 9.02
N ILE A 156 -7.35 13.02 8.16
CA ILE A 156 -7.30 13.30 6.72
C ILE A 156 -7.06 14.79 6.48
N LYS A 157 -7.88 15.66 7.10
CA LYS A 157 -7.76 17.11 6.95
C LYS A 157 -6.39 17.63 7.39
N GLY A 158 -5.90 17.19 8.53
CA GLY A 158 -4.58 17.58 9.03
C GLY A 158 -3.45 17.12 8.12
N SER A 159 -3.54 15.88 7.61
CA SER A 159 -2.53 15.33 6.70
C SER A 159 -2.51 16.03 5.34
N ALA A 160 -3.68 16.33 4.76
CA ALA A 160 -3.78 17.08 3.51
C ALA A 160 -3.21 18.51 3.67
N GLN A 161 -3.52 19.19 4.76
CA GLN A 161 -2.96 20.52 5.06
C GLN A 161 -1.43 20.48 5.25
N ALA A 162 -0.92 19.48 5.97
CA ALA A 162 0.52 19.30 6.16
C ALA A 162 1.25 19.04 4.83
N LEU A 163 0.65 18.22 3.95
CA LEU A 163 1.18 17.96 2.61
C LEU A 163 1.21 19.25 1.78
N GLY A 164 0.11 20.00 1.74
CA GLY A 164 0.04 21.28 1.00
C GLY A 164 1.12 22.26 1.47
N LYS A 165 1.19 22.50 2.79
CA LYS A 165 2.21 23.36 3.38
C LYS A 165 3.63 22.91 3.06
N SER A 166 3.89 21.60 3.07
CA SER A 166 5.21 21.05 2.72
C SER A 166 5.56 21.32 1.25
N LEU A 167 4.62 21.18 0.33
CA LEU A 167 4.83 21.45 -1.09
C LEU A 167 5.05 22.94 -1.35
N GLU A 168 4.27 23.82 -0.74
CA GLU A 168 4.43 25.27 -0.83
C GLU A 168 5.81 25.73 -0.29
N GLN A 169 6.26 25.17 0.82
CA GLN A 169 7.59 25.45 1.39
C GLN A 169 8.74 25.02 0.45
N LEU A 170 8.49 24.05 -0.42
CA LEU A 170 9.43 23.64 -1.47
C LEU A 170 9.34 24.52 -2.73
N GLY A 171 8.42 25.48 -2.79
CA GLY A 171 8.22 26.35 -3.94
C GLY A 171 7.29 25.78 -5.02
N VAL A 172 6.50 24.73 -4.71
CA VAL A 172 5.45 24.23 -5.62
C VAL A 172 4.29 25.21 -5.61
N THR A 173 3.83 25.64 -6.79
CA THR A 173 2.59 26.40 -6.96
C THR A 173 1.41 25.43 -6.94
N LEU A 174 0.59 25.46 -5.89
CA LEU A 174 -0.62 24.67 -5.79
C LEU A 174 -1.78 25.41 -6.46
N ILE A 175 -2.51 24.73 -7.35
CA ILE A 175 -3.66 25.29 -8.07
C ILE A 175 -4.85 24.36 -7.87
N GLU A 176 -5.92 24.89 -7.25
CA GLU A 176 -7.19 24.19 -7.09
C GLU A 176 -8.04 24.37 -8.33
N GLY A 177 -8.27 23.30 -9.10
CA GLY A 177 -9.06 23.37 -10.31
C GLY A 177 -8.96 22.11 -11.16
N ARG A 178 -9.80 22.06 -12.18
CA ARG A 178 -9.80 20.96 -13.16
C ARG A 178 -8.84 21.29 -14.31
N ALA A 179 -7.84 20.44 -14.51
CA ALA A 179 -6.89 20.55 -15.60
C ALA A 179 -7.34 19.75 -16.83
N VAL A 180 -7.16 20.32 -18.01
CA VAL A 180 -7.35 19.66 -19.32
C VAL A 180 -6.15 19.99 -20.19
N CYS A 181 -5.47 19.00 -20.74
CA CYS A 181 -4.42 19.21 -21.71
C CYS A 181 -5.02 19.69 -23.04
N THR A 182 -4.62 20.86 -23.51
CA THR A 182 -5.01 21.43 -24.81
C THR A 182 -3.96 21.20 -25.88
N GLY A 183 -2.76 20.79 -25.46
CA GLY A 183 -1.63 20.49 -26.31
C GLY A 183 -0.52 19.76 -25.54
N PRO A 184 0.60 19.41 -26.21
CA PRO A 184 1.70 18.66 -25.62
C PRO A 184 2.48 19.45 -24.55
N THR A 185 2.28 20.76 -24.46
CA THR A 185 2.95 21.67 -23.51
C THR A 185 1.97 22.68 -22.90
N GLU A 186 0.67 22.50 -23.11
CA GLU A 186 -0.34 23.45 -22.68
C GLU A 186 -1.47 22.75 -21.90
N VAL A 187 -1.83 23.35 -20.75
CA VAL A 187 -2.88 22.87 -19.83
C VAL A 187 -3.84 24.01 -19.52
N LEU A 188 -5.11 23.83 -19.84
CA LEU A 188 -6.18 24.71 -19.41
C LEU A 188 -6.65 24.28 -18.02
N VAL A 189 -6.63 25.19 -17.06
CA VAL A 189 -7.16 24.97 -15.72
C VAL A 189 -8.42 25.78 -15.53
N THR A 190 -9.52 25.12 -15.18
CA THR A 190 -10.76 25.76 -14.72
C THR A 190 -10.76 25.72 -13.20
N ASN A 191 -10.65 26.88 -12.57
CA ASN A 191 -10.63 27.05 -11.13
C ASN A 191 -12.03 26.79 -10.51
N THR A 192 -12.09 26.66 -9.19
CA THR A 192 -13.34 26.39 -8.45
C THR A 192 -14.36 27.54 -8.53
N ASP A 193 -13.91 28.75 -8.80
CA ASP A 193 -14.76 29.95 -9.02
C ASP A 193 -15.30 30.07 -10.47
N GLY A 194 -14.96 29.12 -11.35
CA GLY A 194 -15.35 29.10 -12.75
C GLY A 194 -14.44 29.90 -13.68
N SER A 195 -13.46 30.63 -13.16
CA SER A 195 -12.43 31.28 -13.99
C SER A 195 -11.51 30.24 -14.64
N SER A 196 -10.90 30.59 -15.76
CA SER A 196 -9.96 29.70 -16.44
C SER A 196 -8.63 30.38 -16.70
N GLN A 197 -7.56 29.60 -16.63
CA GLN A 197 -6.19 30.05 -16.95
C GLN A 197 -5.46 28.98 -17.77
N SER A 198 -4.66 29.41 -18.73
CA SER A 198 -3.74 28.50 -19.45
C SER A 198 -2.38 28.49 -18.78
N LEU A 199 -1.85 27.29 -18.58
CA LEU A 199 -0.50 27.04 -18.11
C LEU A 199 0.34 26.47 -19.26
N HIS A 200 1.59 26.93 -19.38
CA HIS A 200 2.57 26.40 -20.32
C HIS A 200 3.67 25.68 -19.56
N ALA A 201 4.11 24.51 -20.06
CA ALA A 201 5.14 23.72 -19.40
C ALA A 201 6.09 23.07 -20.41
N GLN A 202 7.35 22.88 -20.03
CA GLN A 202 8.27 22.04 -20.79
C GLN A 202 7.87 20.56 -20.72
N HIS A 203 7.36 20.13 -19.55
CA HIS A 203 6.87 18.77 -19.31
C HIS A 203 5.52 18.79 -18.59
N ILE A 204 4.67 17.82 -18.92
CA ILE A 204 3.42 17.56 -18.22
C ILE A 204 3.51 16.17 -17.57
N ILE A 205 3.08 16.03 -16.31
CA ILE A 205 2.95 14.75 -15.62
C ILE A 205 1.48 14.47 -15.36
N LEU A 206 0.93 13.47 -16.05
CA LEU A 206 -0.41 12.98 -15.82
C LEU A 206 -0.40 12.03 -14.60
N ALA A 207 -0.98 12.47 -13.49
CA ALA A 207 -1.09 11.74 -12.23
C ALA A 207 -2.56 11.68 -11.74
N GLY A 208 -3.52 11.65 -12.68
CA GLY A 208 -4.96 11.73 -12.43
C GLY A 208 -5.55 10.55 -11.66
N GLY A 209 -4.79 9.45 -11.48
CA GLY A 209 -5.22 8.30 -10.70
C GLY A 209 -6.38 7.53 -11.34
N SER A 210 -7.25 6.98 -10.48
CA SER A 210 -8.38 6.15 -10.87
C SER A 210 -9.58 6.35 -9.93
N ARG A 211 -10.75 5.87 -10.37
CA ARG A 211 -12.01 5.83 -9.61
C ARG A 211 -12.55 4.40 -9.52
N SER A 212 -13.54 4.16 -8.67
CA SER A 212 -14.24 2.88 -8.60
C SER A 212 -14.82 2.52 -9.97
N ALA A 213 -14.63 1.27 -10.40
CA ALA A 213 -15.23 0.76 -11.61
C ALA A 213 -16.71 0.42 -11.38
N ALA A 214 -17.54 0.69 -12.36
CA ALA A 214 -18.91 0.23 -12.43
C ALA A 214 -19.09 -0.64 -13.69
N PHE A 215 -19.94 -1.66 -13.59
CA PHE A 215 -20.33 -2.48 -14.72
C PHE A 215 -21.83 -2.29 -15.03
N PRO A 216 -22.26 -2.54 -16.26
CA PRO A 216 -23.69 -2.51 -16.59
C PRO A 216 -24.48 -3.40 -15.63
N GLY A 217 -25.56 -2.87 -15.06
CA GLY A 217 -26.37 -3.56 -14.05
C GLY A 217 -25.82 -3.54 -12.61
N MET A 218 -24.65 -2.93 -12.37
CA MET A 218 -24.04 -2.80 -11.04
C MET A 218 -23.47 -1.40 -10.79
N THR A 219 -24.16 -0.37 -11.30
CA THR A 219 -23.78 1.02 -11.06
C THR A 219 -24.22 1.44 -9.66
N PRO A 220 -23.33 2.00 -8.82
CA PRO A 220 -23.70 2.57 -7.54
C PRO A 220 -24.80 3.63 -7.69
N ASP A 221 -25.82 3.57 -6.83
CA ASP A 221 -26.87 4.59 -6.70
C ASP A 221 -26.53 5.58 -5.58
N HIS A 222 -25.46 5.33 -4.81
CA HIS A 222 -25.00 6.07 -3.64
C HIS A 222 -25.99 6.09 -2.46
N GLU A 223 -27.00 5.21 -2.49
CA GLU A 223 -28.00 5.04 -1.43
C GLU A 223 -27.91 3.66 -0.79
N ALA A 224 -28.30 2.59 -1.50
CA ALA A 224 -28.20 1.21 -1.05
C ALA A 224 -27.06 0.47 -1.76
N VAL A 225 -26.77 0.81 -2.99
CA VAL A 225 -25.65 0.28 -3.76
C VAL A 225 -24.53 1.32 -3.76
N LEU A 226 -23.43 1.00 -3.10
CA LEU A 226 -22.36 1.93 -2.75
C LEU A 226 -21.05 1.55 -3.43
N ASP A 227 -20.20 2.54 -3.69
CA ASP A 227 -18.80 2.32 -3.99
C ASP A 227 -17.93 2.37 -2.72
N SER A 228 -16.62 2.20 -2.86
CA SER A 228 -15.69 2.23 -1.72
C SER A 228 -15.59 3.61 -1.05
N THR A 229 -15.82 4.69 -1.81
CA THR A 229 -15.81 6.05 -1.27
C THR A 229 -17.01 6.30 -0.38
N ASP A 230 -18.19 5.84 -0.83
CA ASP A 230 -19.44 5.95 -0.07
C ASP A 230 -19.34 5.14 1.23
N MET A 231 -18.84 3.89 1.16
CA MET A 231 -18.68 3.01 2.31
C MET A 231 -17.82 3.62 3.42
N LEU A 232 -16.82 4.41 3.07
CA LEU A 232 -15.98 5.11 4.05
C LEU A 232 -16.69 6.30 4.74
N ARG A 233 -17.85 6.73 4.21
CA ARG A 233 -18.59 7.92 4.64
C ARG A 233 -20.01 7.64 5.10
N ILE A 234 -20.46 6.38 5.10
CA ILE A 234 -21.83 6.06 5.51
C ILE A 234 -22.07 6.52 6.95
N ALA A 235 -23.30 6.98 7.20
CA ALA A 235 -23.66 7.59 8.48
C ALA A 235 -23.72 6.59 9.65
N ALA A 236 -24.00 5.32 9.36
CA ALA A 236 -24.13 4.28 10.37
C ALA A 236 -23.67 2.93 9.83
N VAL A 237 -23.25 2.04 10.72
CA VAL A 237 -22.92 0.64 10.40
C VAL A 237 -24.19 -0.06 9.92
N PRO A 238 -24.22 -0.63 8.70
CA PRO A 238 -25.41 -1.32 8.20
C PRO A 238 -25.63 -2.66 8.92
N GLU A 239 -26.87 -3.05 9.10
CA GLU A 239 -27.24 -4.32 9.72
C GLU A 239 -26.74 -5.52 8.88
N SER A 240 -26.76 -5.37 7.54
CA SER A 240 -26.26 -6.38 6.60
C SER A 240 -25.58 -5.73 5.40
N LEU A 241 -24.57 -6.40 4.86
CA LEU A 241 -23.74 -5.91 3.75
C LEU A 241 -23.45 -7.06 2.76
N ILE A 242 -23.76 -6.82 1.49
CA ILE A 242 -23.24 -7.62 0.38
C ILE A 242 -22.00 -6.93 -0.16
N VAL A 243 -20.90 -7.67 -0.34
CA VAL A 243 -19.66 -7.19 -0.98
C VAL A 243 -19.49 -7.92 -2.30
N VAL A 244 -19.56 -7.18 -3.41
CA VAL A 244 -19.34 -7.73 -4.75
C VAL A 244 -17.89 -7.46 -5.14
N GLY A 245 -17.10 -8.55 -5.23
CA GLY A 245 -15.68 -8.55 -5.48
C GLY A 245 -14.84 -8.78 -4.21
N ALA A 246 -13.96 -9.77 -4.26
CA ALA A 246 -13.07 -10.19 -3.16
C ALA A 246 -11.61 -9.77 -3.37
N GLY A 247 -11.38 -8.62 -4.00
CA GLY A 247 -10.08 -7.95 -4.01
C GLY A 247 -9.79 -7.28 -2.66
N ALA A 248 -8.67 -6.57 -2.55
CA ALA A 248 -8.25 -5.92 -1.31
C ALA A 248 -9.33 -5.04 -0.69
N ILE A 249 -10.00 -4.19 -1.49
CA ILE A 249 -11.06 -3.29 -1.02
C ILE A 249 -12.23 -4.10 -0.42
N GLY A 250 -12.70 -5.11 -1.15
CA GLY A 250 -13.82 -5.92 -0.70
C GLY A 250 -13.52 -6.68 0.59
N LEU A 251 -12.35 -7.30 0.68
CA LEU A 251 -11.91 -8.06 1.85
C LEU A 251 -11.74 -7.16 3.09
N GLU A 252 -11.09 -5.99 2.93
CA GLU A 252 -10.87 -5.03 4.02
C GLU A 252 -12.19 -4.45 4.56
N MET A 253 -13.13 -4.10 3.68
CA MET A 253 -14.46 -3.63 4.09
C MET A 253 -15.29 -4.74 4.74
N ALA A 254 -15.24 -5.96 4.20
CA ALA A 254 -15.92 -7.10 4.78
C ALA A 254 -15.43 -7.40 6.21
N ASP A 255 -14.12 -7.36 6.45
CA ASP A 255 -13.53 -7.55 7.79
C ASP A 255 -13.98 -6.45 8.76
N PHE A 256 -13.87 -5.18 8.35
CA PHE A 256 -14.28 -4.06 9.21
C PHE A 256 -15.76 -4.13 9.58
N PHE A 257 -16.67 -4.23 8.61
CA PHE A 257 -18.10 -4.21 8.88
C PHE A 257 -18.57 -5.46 9.63
N SER A 258 -17.97 -6.61 9.36
CA SER A 258 -18.20 -7.82 10.16
C SER A 258 -17.78 -7.64 11.62
N ALA A 259 -16.62 -7.04 11.86
CA ALA A 259 -16.14 -6.72 13.21
C ALA A 259 -17.02 -5.67 13.92
N MET A 260 -17.70 -4.79 13.16
CA MET A 260 -18.68 -3.84 13.69
C MET A 260 -20.08 -4.44 13.92
N GLY A 261 -20.32 -5.70 13.53
CA GLY A 261 -21.55 -6.43 13.79
C GLY A 261 -22.47 -6.59 12.57
N SER A 262 -22.09 -6.11 11.39
CA SER A 262 -22.85 -6.35 10.15
C SER A 262 -22.84 -7.84 9.78
N LYS A 263 -23.96 -8.35 9.27
CA LYS A 263 -24.01 -9.66 8.60
C LYS A 263 -23.46 -9.50 7.18
N VAL A 264 -22.24 -10.01 6.94
CA VAL A 264 -21.52 -9.80 5.68
C VAL A 264 -21.57 -11.03 4.80
N THR A 265 -21.86 -10.80 3.50
CA THR A 265 -21.74 -11.80 2.44
C THR A 265 -20.84 -11.27 1.33
N ILE A 266 -19.75 -11.97 1.03
CA ILE A 266 -18.86 -11.68 -0.09
C ILE A 266 -19.28 -12.55 -1.29
N VAL A 267 -19.38 -11.93 -2.47
CA VAL A 267 -19.62 -12.61 -3.75
C VAL A 267 -18.44 -12.33 -4.68
N GLU A 268 -17.81 -13.41 -5.17
CA GLU A 268 -16.65 -13.34 -6.05
C GLU A 268 -16.84 -14.25 -7.27
N ALA A 269 -16.60 -13.68 -8.45
CA ALA A 269 -16.72 -14.42 -9.72
C ALA A 269 -15.61 -15.47 -9.92
N ALA A 270 -14.42 -15.21 -9.37
CA ALA A 270 -13.32 -16.17 -9.38
C ALA A 270 -13.60 -17.35 -8.42
N PRO A 271 -12.95 -18.51 -8.62
CA PRO A 271 -13.18 -19.71 -7.80
C PRO A 271 -12.68 -19.57 -6.35
N HIS A 272 -11.95 -18.51 -6.02
CA HIS A 272 -11.42 -18.26 -4.67
C HIS A 272 -11.37 -16.75 -4.38
N LEU A 273 -11.28 -16.37 -3.10
CA LEU A 273 -11.06 -14.98 -2.68
C LEU A 273 -9.65 -14.51 -3.07
N ALA A 274 -9.42 -13.21 -3.01
CA ALA A 274 -8.14 -12.60 -3.41
C ALA A 274 -7.65 -13.13 -4.80
N PRO A 275 -8.38 -12.87 -5.89
CA PRO A 275 -8.16 -13.54 -7.19
C PRO A 275 -6.79 -13.22 -7.83
N THR A 276 -6.08 -12.22 -7.33
CA THR A 276 -4.71 -11.88 -7.75
C THR A 276 -3.64 -12.77 -7.11
N GLU A 277 -4.00 -13.50 -6.06
CA GLU A 277 -3.12 -14.42 -5.34
C GLU A 277 -3.22 -15.85 -5.90
N ASP A 278 -2.39 -16.76 -5.43
CA ASP A 278 -2.52 -18.19 -5.74
C ASP A 278 -3.77 -18.78 -5.06
N ALA A 279 -4.34 -19.84 -5.66
CA ALA A 279 -5.59 -20.45 -5.20
C ALA A 279 -5.53 -20.95 -3.74
N ASP A 280 -4.39 -21.48 -3.30
CA ASP A 280 -4.20 -21.94 -1.91
C ASP A 280 -4.35 -20.80 -0.89
N VAL A 281 -3.87 -19.60 -1.21
CA VAL A 281 -4.03 -18.40 -0.38
C VAL A 281 -5.51 -17.99 -0.31
N GLY A 282 -6.17 -17.90 -1.47
CA GLY A 282 -7.57 -17.47 -1.54
C GLY A 282 -8.56 -18.46 -0.93
N LEU A 283 -8.33 -19.76 -1.09
CA LEU A 283 -9.14 -20.82 -0.49
C LEU A 283 -9.01 -20.85 1.05
N GLU A 284 -7.77 -20.75 1.56
CA GLU A 284 -7.56 -20.71 3.01
C GLU A 284 -8.13 -19.43 3.62
N MET A 285 -7.99 -18.27 2.93
CA MET A 285 -8.63 -17.01 3.34
C MET A 285 -10.15 -17.18 3.48
N GLY A 286 -10.82 -17.79 2.49
CA GLY A 286 -12.27 -18.03 2.53
C GLY A 286 -12.67 -18.94 3.68
N LYS A 287 -11.92 -20.01 3.95
CA LYS A 287 -12.14 -20.91 5.08
C LYS A 287 -11.97 -20.20 6.44
N LEU A 288 -10.97 -19.34 6.57
CA LEU A 288 -10.69 -18.61 7.80
C LEU A 288 -11.75 -17.51 8.04
N LEU A 289 -12.14 -16.75 7.02
CA LEU A 289 -13.22 -15.76 7.11
C LEU A 289 -14.57 -16.41 7.43
N GLY A 290 -14.86 -17.58 6.88
CA GLY A 290 -16.06 -18.35 7.23
C GLY A 290 -16.15 -18.66 8.72
N LYS A 291 -15.02 -18.92 9.40
CA LYS A 291 -14.97 -19.12 10.86
C LYS A 291 -15.26 -17.85 11.67
N THR A 292 -15.15 -16.66 11.06
CA THR A 292 -15.50 -15.38 11.70
C THR A 292 -16.96 -14.98 11.45
N GLY A 293 -17.72 -15.77 10.68
CA GLY A 293 -19.14 -15.54 10.39
C GLY A 293 -19.39 -14.79 9.07
N ILE A 294 -18.36 -14.51 8.27
CA ILE A 294 -18.51 -13.95 6.93
C ILE A 294 -18.90 -15.06 5.95
N THR A 295 -20.00 -14.87 5.23
CA THR A 295 -20.41 -15.80 4.16
C THR A 295 -19.61 -15.50 2.89
N CYS A 296 -18.96 -16.52 2.32
CA CYS A 296 -18.18 -16.38 1.08
C CYS A 296 -18.83 -17.23 -0.03
N ILE A 297 -19.23 -16.58 -1.12
CA ILE A 297 -19.76 -17.21 -2.34
C ILE A 297 -18.77 -16.94 -3.45
N THR A 298 -18.10 -17.99 -3.94
CA THR A 298 -17.07 -17.90 -4.98
C THR A 298 -17.47 -18.70 -6.21
N GLY A 299 -16.89 -18.37 -7.38
CA GLY A 299 -17.16 -19.04 -8.65
C GLY A 299 -18.52 -18.70 -9.26
N VAL A 300 -19.18 -17.65 -8.79
CA VAL A 300 -20.48 -17.20 -9.30
C VAL A 300 -20.43 -15.69 -9.57
N LYS A 301 -20.87 -15.30 -10.76
CA LYS A 301 -20.91 -13.89 -11.13
C LYS A 301 -22.18 -13.21 -10.63
N ALA A 302 -22.04 -11.96 -10.28
CA ALA A 302 -23.15 -11.04 -10.10
C ALA A 302 -23.76 -10.70 -11.46
N ALA A 303 -25.08 -10.85 -11.59
CA ALA A 303 -25.81 -10.54 -12.81
C ALA A 303 -26.33 -9.10 -12.80
N SER A 304 -26.99 -8.70 -11.70
CA SER A 304 -27.47 -7.33 -11.52
C SER A 304 -27.60 -6.99 -10.03
N LEU A 305 -27.53 -5.70 -9.75
CA LEU A 305 -27.67 -5.14 -8.41
C LEU A 305 -28.67 -3.98 -8.48
N THR A 306 -29.74 -4.07 -7.71
CA THR A 306 -30.86 -3.12 -7.70
C THR A 306 -31.21 -2.66 -6.32
N THR A 307 -31.84 -1.51 -6.19
CA THR A 307 -32.37 -0.99 -4.92
C THR A 307 -33.89 -1.07 -4.93
N SER A 308 -34.45 -1.65 -3.86
CA SER A 308 -35.89 -1.69 -3.62
C SER A 308 -36.17 -1.50 -2.12
N ASN A 309 -37.07 -0.56 -1.80
CA ASN A 309 -37.42 -0.24 -0.40
C ASN A 309 -36.21 0.09 0.49
N GLY A 310 -35.17 0.74 -0.06
CA GLY A 310 -33.96 1.10 0.66
C GLY A 310 -32.99 -0.08 0.93
N MET A 311 -33.27 -1.25 0.38
CA MET A 311 -32.44 -2.45 0.45
C MET A 311 -31.80 -2.73 -0.90
N ALA A 312 -30.56 -3.23 -0.88
CA ALA A 312 -29.88 -3.73 -2.07
C ALA A 312 -30.25 -5.19 -2.32
N THR A 313 -30.61 -5.53 -3.56
CA THR A 313 -30.86 -6.90 -4.01
C THR A 313 -29.90 -7.25 -5.14
N LEU A 314 -29.09 -8.29 -4.92
CA LEU A 314 -28.12 -8.83 -5.86
C LEU A 314 -28.67 -10.12 -6.46
N ALA A 315 -28.87 -10.14 -7.77
CA ALA A 315 -29.13 -11.34 -8.53
C ALA A 315 -27.81 -11.97 -9.00
N LEU A 316 -27.69 -13.28 -8.86
CA LEU A 316 -26.55 -14.07 -9.31
C LEU A 316 -26.85 -14.81 -10.62
N GLU A 317 -25.82 -15.11 -11.42
CA GLU A 317 -26.01 -15.85 -12.69
C GLU A 317 -26.56 -17.27 -12.51
N ASP A 318 -26.46 -17.86 -11.32
CA ASP A 318 -27.00 -19.18 -10.98
C ASP A 318 -28.47 -19.15 -10.48
N GLY A 319 -29.11 -17.99 -10.54
CA GLY A 319 -30.52 -17.79 -10.19
C GLY A 319 -30.79 -17.48 -8.72
N ARG A 320 -29.77 -17.44 -7.86
CA ARG A 320 -29.94 -17.02 -6.46
C ARG A 320 -30.09 -15.50 -6.37
N GLU A 321 -30.86 -15.07 -5.39
CA GLU A 321 -30.98 -13.65 -5.01
C GLU A 321 -30.53 -13.45 -3.56
N LEU A 322 -29.80 -12.38 -3.32
CA LEU A 322 -29.31 -11.96 -2.02
C LEU A 322 -29.81 -10.55 -1.72
N THR A 323 -30.32 -10.32 -0.53
CA THR A 323 -30.79 -8.99 -0.10
C THR A 323 -30.05 -8.55 1.16
N ALA A 324 -29.63 -7.27 1.21
CA ALA A 324 -28.98 -6.66 2.36
C ALA A 324 -29.33 -5.18 2.48
N ALA A 325 -29.10 -4.60 3.67
CA ALA A 325 -29.30 -3.17 3.90
C ALA A 325 -28.43 -2.31 2.98
N LYS A 326 -27.21 -2.77 2.67
CA LYS A 326 -26.29 -2.10 1.73
C LYS A 326 -25.55 -3.14 0.88
N ALA A 327 -25.08 -2.70 -0.29
CA ALA A 327 -24.16 -3.47 -1.12
C ALA A 327 -22.97 -2.60 -1.51
N LEU A 328 -21.76 -3.16 -1.44
CA LEU A 328 -20.53 -2.55 -1.92
C LEU A 328 -20.14 -3.15 -3.27
N VAL A 329 -19.94 -2.31 -4.28
CA VAL A 329 -19.36 -2.68 -5.57
C VAL A 329 -17.84 -2.44 -5.51
N ALA A 330 -17.06 -3.54 -5.43
CA ALA A 330 -15.60 -3.53 -5.30
C ALA A 330 -14.92 -4.35 -6.41
N VAL A 331 -15.38 -4.20 -7.65
CA VAL A 331 -15.04 -5.03 -8.82
C VAL A 331 -13.88 -4.50 -9.66
N GLY A 332 -13.18 -3.47 -9.19
CA GLY A 332 -12.01 -2.91 -9.85
C GLY A 332 -12.00 -1.39 -9.90
N ARG A 333 -11.11 -0.85 -10.74
CA ARG A 333 -10.90 0.59 -10.89
C ARG A 333 -10.79 0.98 -12.36
N THR A 334 -11.21 2.21 -12.67
CA THR A 334 -11.15 2.82 -14.00
C THR A 334 -10.26 4.05 -13.97
N PRO A 335 -9.32 4.25 -14.92
CA PRO A 335 -8.44 5.43 -14.93
C PRO A 335 -9.24 6.73 -15.14
N ASN A 336 -8.74 7.83 -14.59
CA ASN A 336 -9.33 9.15 -14.72
C ASN A 336 -8.76 9.87 -15.96
N THR A 337 -9.01 9.35 -17.14
CA THR A 337 -8.59 9.92 -18.43
C THR A 337 -9.69 10.70 -19.13
N ASP A 338 -10.95 10.45 -18.75
CA ASP A 338 -12.11 11.11 -19.36
C ASP A 338 -12.04 12.64 -19.18
N GLY A 339 -12.03 13.37 -20.29
CA GLY A 339 -11.96 14.82 -20.28
C GLY A 339 -10.64 15.41 -19.77
N LEU A 340 -9.58 14.61 -19.71
CA LEU A 340 -8.23 15.06 -19.36
C LEU A 340 -7.49 15.67 -20.57
N GLY A 341 -7.94 15.41 -21.80
CA GLY A 341 -7.27 15.87 -23.02
C GLY A 341 -5.96 15.14 -23.31
N ALA A 342 -5.85 13.88 -22.89
CA ALA A 342 -4.63 13.09 -23.06
C ALA A 342 -4.23 12.95 -24.54
N GLU A 343 -5.20 12.73 -25.43
CA GLU A 343 -4.97 12.64 -26.89
C GLU A 343 -4.52 13.98 -27.48
N SER A 344 -5.04 15.11 -26.97
CA SER A 344 -4.58 16.46 -27.38
C SER A 344 -3.12 16.71 -26.99
N ALA A 345 -2.66 16.05 -25.93
CA ALA A 345 -1.26 16.06 -25.49
C ALA A 345 -0.38 15.05 -26.24
N GLY A 346 -0.91 14.36 -27.26
CA GLY A 346 -0.18 13.37 -28.05
C GLY A 346 -0.08 11.99 -27.40
N CYS A 347 -0.88 11.73 -26.36
CA CYS A 347 -0.89 10.42 -25.68
C CYS A 347 -1.82 9.45 -26.37
N THR A 348 -1.50 8.15 -26.28
CA THR A 348 -2.35 7.05 -26.76
C THR A 348 -3.03 6.38 -25.58
N LEU A 349 -4.34 6.13 -25.69
CA LEU A 349 -5.11 5.39 -24.70
C LEU A 349 -5.29 3.92 -25.10
N GLN A 350 -5.16 3.01 -24.12
CA GLN A 350 -5.50 1.60 -24.26
C GLN A 350 -7.04 1.39 -24.27
N ALA A 351 -7.51 0.20 -24.68
CA ALA A 351 -8.92 -0.14 -24.73
C ALA A 351 -9.70 0.07 -23.40
N ARG A 352 -9.01 0.01 -22.25
CA ARG A 352 -9.61 0.28 -20.93
C ARG A 352 -9.43 1.72 -20.47
N GLY A 353 -8.97 2.62 -21.33
CA GLY A 353 -8.75 4.04 -21.04
C GLY A 353 -7.43 4.35 -20.33
N TYR A 354 -6.55 3.38 -20.06
CA TYR A 354 -5.23 3.65 -19.48
C TYR A 354 -4.31 4.34 -20.50
N VAL A 355 -3.50 5.28 -20.02
CA VAL A 355 -2.48 5.95 -20.84
C VAL A 355 -1.33 4.98 -21.13
N THR A 356 -1.04 4.80 -22.42
CA THR A 356 0.13 4.02 -22.85
C THR A 356 1.41 4.79 -22.55
N VAL A 357 2.39 4.14 -21.96
CA VAL A 357 3.71 4.71 -21.68
C VAL A 357 4.82 3.80 -22.17
N ASP A 358 5.95 4.41 -22.51
CA ASP A 358 7.18 3.69 -22.83
C ASP A 358 7.90 3.19 -21.56
N GLN A 359 9.09 2.65 -21.75
CA GLN A 359 9.92 2.15 -20.65
C GLN A 359 10.46 3.25 -19.71
N CYS A 360 10.34 4.54 -20.08
CA CYS A 360 10.68 5.68 -19.24
C CYS A 360 9.46 6.40 -18.67
N LEU A 361 8.29 5.76 -18.73
CA LEU A 361 6.99 6.31 -18.32
C LEU A 361 6.57 7.55 -19.12
N MET A 362 7.13 7.75 -20.32
CA MET A 362 6.73 8.79 -21.25
C MET A 362 5.52 8.33 -22.06
N ALA A 363 4.48 9.16 -22.13
CA ALA A 363 3.29 8.97 -22.94
C ALA A 363 3.38 9.70 -24.29
N SER A 364 4.18 10.78 -24.34
CA SER A 364 4.58 11.51 -25.55
C SER A 364 5.90 12.25 -25.26
N PRO A 365 6.54 12.93 -26.23
CA PRO A 365 7.87 13.56 -26.03
C PRO A 365 7.98 14.53 -24.85
N THR A 366 6.88 15.12 -24.42
CA THR A 366 6.84 16.09 -23.31
C THR A 366 5.94 15.65 -22.16
N VAL A 367 5.25 14.52 -22.28
CA VAL A 367 4.21 14.07 -21.32
C VAL A 367 4.59 12.75 -20.71
N TYR A 368 4.53 12.67 -19.40
CA TYR A 368 4.67 11.45 -18.60
C TYR A 368 3.33 11.04 -17.99
N ALA A 369 3.13 9.74 -17.73
CA ALA A 369 1.95 9.28 -17.00
C ALA A 369 2.36 8.30 -15.88
N ILE A 370 1.93 8.59 -14.64
CA ILE A 370 2.34 7.88 -13.44
C ILE A 370 1.14 7.46 -12.56
N GLY A 371 1.32 6.36 -11.83
CA GLY A 371 0.31 5.79 -10.96
C GLY A 371 -0.80 5.09 -11.73
N ASP A 372 -1.99 5.02 -11.12
CA ASP A 372 -3.11 4.22 -11.63
C ASP A 372 -3.49 4.56 -13.07
N ILE A 373 -3.25 5.78 -13.51
CA ILE A 373 -3.65 6.25 -14.85
C ILE A 373 -2.95 5.49 -15.99
N ASN A 374 -1.75 4.93 -15.75
CA ASN A 374 -1.02 4.15 -16.76
C ASN A 374 -1.32 2.63 -16.69
N GLY A 375 -2.05 2.17 -15.67
CA GLY A 375 -2.50 0.78 -15.55
C GLY A 375 -1.44 -0.26 -15.22
N GLN A 376 -0.17 0.13 -15.01
CA GLN A 376 0.89 -0.84 -14.69
C GLN A 376 0.71 -1.43 -13.29
N THR A 377 0.41 -0.59 -12.29
CA THR A 377 0.19 -1.03 -10.91
C THR A 377 -0.68 -0.01 -10.17
N LEU A 378 -1.79 -0.47 -9.60
CA LEU A 378 -2.77 0.37 -8.91
C LEU A 378 -2.48 0.39 -7.40
N LEU A 379 -1.28 0.84 -7.02
CA LEU A 379 -0.81 0.90 -5.63
C LEU A 379 -0.12 2.25 -5.36
N ALA A 380 -0.42 2.84 -4.21
CA ALA A 380 0.07 4.18 -3.85
C ALA A 380 1.61 4.26 -3.83
N HIS A 381 2.28 3.27 -3.24
CA HIS A 381 3.75 3.21 -3.19
C HIS A 381 4.40 2.97 -4.57
N ALA A 382 3.72 2.27 -5.48
CA ALA A 382 4.17 2.14 -6.86
C ALA A 382 4.04 3.49 -7.60
N ALA A 383 2.94 4.22 -7.38
CA ALA A 383 2.77 5.57 -7.92
C ALA A 383 3.84 6.54 -7.39
N GLU A 384 4.17 6.50 -6.09
CA GLU A 384 5.27 7.29 -5.51
C GLU A 384 6.63 6.94 -6.12
N HIS A 385 6.89 5.65 -6.33
CA HIS A 385 8.13 5.17 -6.95
C HIS A 385 8.23 5.66 -8.40
N GLN A 386 7.14 5.57 -9.18
CA GLN A 386 7.06 6.12 -10.53
C GLN A 386 7.24 7.64 -10.53
N GLY A 387 6.60 8.37 -9.61
CA GLY A 387 6.76 9.81 -9.45
C GLY A 387 8.19 10.23 -9.13
N ALA A 388 8.86 9.49 -8.25
CA ALA A 388 10.26 9.74 -7.93
C ALA A 388 11.18 9.44 -9.12
N TYR A 389 10.91 8.41 -9.91
CA TYR A 389 11.64 8.09 -11.12
C TYR A 389 11.49 9.21 -12.17
N VAL A 390 10.25 9.59 -12.52
CA VAL A 390 9.97 10.62 -13.52
C VAL A 390 10.61 11.96 -13.14
N ALA A 391 10.52 12.34 -11.86
CA ALA A 391 11.17 13.56 -11.39
C ALA A 391 12.68 13.53 -11.59
N ARG A 392 13.36 12.42 -11.25
CA ARG A 392 14.82 12.26 -11.48
C ARG A 392 15.17 12.20 -12.96
N HIS A 393 14.30 11.60 -13.78
CA HIS A 393 14.48 11.55 -15.24
C HIS A 393 14.44 12.96 -15.85
N ILE A 394 13.47 13.79 -15.48
CA ILE A 394 13.37 15.20 -15.91
C ILE A 394 14.56 16.03 -15.41
N LEU A 395 15.10 15.73 -14.24
CA LEU A 395 16.31 16.38 -13.70
C LEU A 395 17.62 15.89 -14.34
N GLY A 396 17.57 14.92 -15.26
CA GLY A 396 18.76 14.30 -15.87
C GLY A 396 19.58 13.41 -14.92
N GLN A 397 19.03 13.06 -13.75
CA GLN A 397 19.68 12.23 -12.72
C GLN A 397 19.47 10.74 -12.94
N GLN A 398 18.50 10.36 -13.76
CA GLN A 398 18.16 8.98 -14.08
C GLN A 398 17.89 8.84 -15.58
N THR A 399 18.75 8.12 -16.28
CA THR A 399 18.66 7.94 -17.74
C THR A 399 18.32 6.52 -18.15
N THR A 400 18.40 5.56 -17.22
CA THR A 400 18.02 4.15 -17.47
C THR A 400 16.51 3.98 -17.43
N PRO A 401 15.96 2.97 -18.14
CA PRO A 401 14.55 2.63 -18.07
C PRO A 401 14.03 2.44 -16.64
N TYR A 402 12.73 2.68 -16.46
CA TYR A 402 12.06 2.46 -15.19
C TYR A 402 12.08 0.98 -14.81
N ALA A 403 12.55 0.69 -13.61
CA ALA A 403 12.53 -0.63 -13.01
C ALA A 403 12.03 -0.53 -11.56
N SER A 404 10.89 -1.16 -11.28
CA SER A 404 10.29 -1.12 -9.94
C SER A 404 10.91 -2.12 -8.96
N GLY A 405 11.62 -3.14 -9.48
CA GLY A 405 11.88 -4.34 -8.68
C GLY A 405 10.58 -5.08 -8.32
N PRO A 406 10.63 -6.03 -7.38
CA PRO A 406 9.44 -6.74 -6.92
C PRO A 406 8.54 -5.81 -6.10
N ILE A 407 7.33 -5.54 -6.60
CA ILE A 407 6.38 -4.64 -5.96
C ILE A 407 5.64 -5.39 -4.85
N PRO A 408 5.64 -4.88 -3.60
CA PRO A 408 4.87 -5.47 -2.52
C PRO A 408 3.37 -5.21 -2.67
N SER A 409 2.55 -6.16 -2.23
CA SER A 409 1.10 -6.07 -2.17
C SER A 409 0.61 -6.56 -0.80
N CYS A 410 -0.36 -5.86 -0.21
CA CYS A 410 -0.97 -6.25 1.06
C CYS A 410 -2.49 -6.10 1.00
N VAL A 411 -3.18 -7.03 1.65
CA VAL A 411 -4.57 -6.91 2.10
C VAL A 411 -4.51 -6.87 3.62
N TYR A 412 -5.16 -5.88 4.22
CA TYR A 412 -5.13 -5.67 5.66
C TYR A 412 -6.42 -6.15 6.33
N GLY A 413 -6.38 -6.34 7.65
CA GLY A 413 -7.54 -6.76 8.42
C GLY A 413 -7.17 -7.63 9.63
N SER A 414 -8.14 -8.37 10.15
CA SER A 414 -7.90 -9.39 11.17
C SER A 414 -7.09 -10.57 10.61
N LEU A 415 -7.28 -10.87 9.34
CA LEU A 415 -6.45 -11.75 8.53
C LEU A 415 -5.85 -10.93 7.40
N GLU A 416 -4.54 -10.95 7.28
CA GLU A 416 -3.79 -10.21 6.29
C GLU A 416 -3.25 -11.14 5.20
N ILE A 417 -3.09 -10.59 4.00
CA ILE A 417 -2.30 -11.21 2.94
C ILE A 417 -1.15 -10.25 2.64
N MET A 418 0.05 -10.77 2.49
CA MET A 418 1.15 -10.04 1.89
C MET A 418 1.75 -10.85 0.74
N ARG A 419 2.24 -10.15 -0.29
CA ARG A 419 3.03 -10.75 -1.37
C ARG A 419 4.09 -9.77 -1.87
N VAL A 420 5.25 -10.32 -2.16
CA VAL A 420 6.33 -9.64 -2.87
C VAL A 420 6.80 -10.56 -4.00
N GLY A 421 6.96 -10.03 -5.21
CA GLY A 421 7.29 -10.82 -6.39
C GLY A 421 6.08 -11.51 -7.03
N ILE A 422 6.31 -12.62 -7.75
CA ILE A 422 5.30 -13.31 -8.57
C ILE A 422 4.65 -14.47 -7.81
N THR A 423 3.41 -14.80 -8.21
CA THR A 423 2.71 -15.98 -7.74
C THR A 423 3.24 -17.24 -8.42
N ALA A 424 2.98 -18.42 -7.86
CA ALA A 424 3.30 -19.70 -8.52
C ALA A 424 2.57 -19.83 -9.86
N ARG A 425 1.32 -19.36 -9.93
CA ARG A 425 0.54 -19.31 -11.19
C ARG A 425 1.22 -18.45 -12.26
N GLN A 426 1.74 -17.26 -11.89
CA GLN A 426 2.47 -16.39 -12.81
C GLN A 426 3.80 -17.00 -13.25
N ALA A 427 4.52 -17.66 -12.33
CA ALA A 427 5.74 -18.38 -12.64
C ALA A 427 5.48 -19.53 -13.64
N LEU A 428 4.42 -20.35 -13.42
CA LEU A 428 4.01 -21.40 -14.34
C LEU A 428 3.65 -20.85 -15.73
N ALA A 429 2.91 -19.75 -15.79
CA ALA A 429 2.55 -19.10 -17.06
C ALA A 429 3.77 -18.59 -17.85
N SER A 430 4.88 -18.30 -17.17
CA SER A 430 6.15 -17.87 -17.79
C SER A 430 6.99 -19.07 -18.31
N GLY A 431 6.56 -20.30 -18.00
CA GLY A 431 7.30 -21.52 -18.34
C GLY A 431 8.48 -21.81 -17.40
N GLY A 432 9.04 -23.01 -17.52
CA GLY A 432 10.17 -23.45 -16.69
C GLY A 432 9.75 -24.20 -15.42
N LYS A 433 10.73 -24.53 -14.59
CA LYS A 433 10.49 -25.27 -13.34
C LYS A 433 10.01 -24.33 -12.25
N VAL A 434 8.86 -24.66 -11.67
CA VAL A 434 8.29 -23.93 -10.51
C VAL A 434 8.29 -24.85 -9.31
N GLU A 435 8.83 -24.37 -8.20
CA GLU A 435 8.81 -25.07 -6.92
C GLU A 435 8.22 -24.12 -5.86
N VAL A 436 7.55 -24.70 -4.87
CA VAL A 436 7.03 -23.96 -3.71
C VAL A 436 7.46 -24.63 -2.42
N ALA A 437 7.65 -23.80 -1.39
CA ALA A 437 7.87 -24.27 -0.03
C ALA A 437 6.93 -23.51 0.90
N ARG A 438 6.54 -24.10 2.03
CA ARG A 438 5.60 -23.50 2.98
C ARG A 438 6.02 -23.75 4.43
N ALA A 439 5.78 -22.76 5.28
CA ALA A 439 5.82 -22.90 6.73
C ALA A 439 4.49 -22.41 7.33
N GLN A 440 3.91 -23.21 8.22
CA GLN A 440 2.67 -22.88 8.91
C GLN A 440 2.97 -21.91 10.08
N LEU A 441 2.15 -20.86 10.24
CA LEU A 441 2.27 -19.92 11.36
C LEU A 441 1.97 -20.57 12.71
N MET A 442 1.28 -21.71 12.71
CA MET A 442 0.99 -22.49 13.92
C MET A 442 2.25 -22.86 14.71
N GLY A 443 3.41 -23.03 14.05
CA GLY A 443 4.70 -23.29 14.68
C GLY A 443 5.45 -22.05 15.18
N ASN A 444 4.95 -20.84 14.90
CA ASN A 444 5.62 -19.60 15.27
C ASN A 444 5.14 -19.08 16.62
N ALA A 445 6.08 -18.84 17.56
CA ALA A 445 5.76 -18.44 18.92
C ALA A 445 5.05 -17.07 19.00
N ILE A 446 5.42 -16.11 18.14
CA ILE A 446 4.80 -14.78 18.13
C ILE A 446 3.40 -14.83 17.53
N ALA A 447 3.15 -15.64 16.49
CA ALA A 447 1.82 -15.87 15.99
C ALA A 447 0.90 -16.50 17.07
N GLN A 448 1.41 -17.46 17.82
CA GLN A 448 0.71 -18.05 18.97
C GLN A 448 0.41 -17.01 20.07
N ALA A 449 1.39 -16.18 20.43
CA ALA A 449 1.23 -15.13 21.44
C ALA A 449 0.21 -14.05 20.98
N GLY A 450 0.11 -13.80 19.68
CA GLY A 450 -0.88 -12.89 19.07
C GLY A 450 -2.31 -13.41 19.08
N GLY A 451 -2.55 -14.63 19.56
CA GLY A 451 -3.89 -15.21 19.69
C GLY A 451 -4.46 -15.83 18.41
N ASP A 452 -3.84 -15.65 17.26
CA ASP A 452 -4.23 -16.30 16.00
C ASP A 452 -2.99 -16.68 15.18
N ALA A 453 -2.66 -17.96 15.20
CA ALA A 453 -1.56 -18.54 14.43
C ALA A 453 -2.06 -19.27 13.16
N SER A 454 -3.25 -18.90 12.68
CA SER A 454 -3.79 -19.43 11.42
C SER A 454 -3.04 -18.84 10.23
N GLY A 455 -2.82 -19.68 9.21
CA GLY A 455 -2.18 -19.25 7.98
C GLY A 455 -0.75 -19.78 7.81
N PHE A 456 -0.06 -19.25 6.81
CA PHE A 456 1.25 -19.76 6.38
C PHE A 456 2.08 -18.68 5.67
N VAL A 457 3.37 -18.93 5.57
CA VAL A 457 4.29 -18.28 4.64
C VAL A 457 4.58 -19.25 3.50
N LYS A 458 4.56 -18.76 2.26
CA LYS A 458 4.82 -19.51 1.03
C LYS A 458 5.92 -18.84 0.24
N ILE A 459 6.89 -19.64 -0.19
CA ILE A 459 7.98 -19.22 -1.07
C ILE A 459 7.74 -19.83 -2.46
N VAL A 460 7.99 -19.05 -3.50
CA VAL A 460 7.92 -19.46 -4.91
C VAL A 460 9.32 -19.38 -5.50
N TRP A 461 9.76 -20.49 -6.06
CA TRP A 461 11.02 -20.62 -6.81
C TRP A 461 10.70 -20.78 -8.29
N HIS A 462 11.42 -20.06 -9.14
CA HIS A 462 11.31 -20.16 -10.59
C HIS A 462 12.69 -20.41 -11.20
N ASN A 463 12.87 -21.55 -11.85
CA ASN A 463 14.16 -21.99 -12.40
C ASN A 463 15.32 -21.94 -11.37
N GLY A 464 15.02 -22.26 -10.11
CA GLY A 464 15.97 -22.27 -9.00
C GLY A 464 16.20 -20.92 -8.32
N ALA A 465 15.74 -19.80 -8.90
CA ALA A 465 15.82 -18.48 -8.29
C ALA A 465 14.60 -18.20 -7.40
N LEU A 466 14.80 -17.40 -6.33
CA LEU A 466 13.73 -16.91 -5.49
C LEU A 466 12.88 -15.90 -6.29
N ALA A 467 11.61 -16.20 -6.53
CA ALA A 467 10.76 -15.44 -7.44
C ALA A 467 9.56 -14.76 -6.77
N GLY A 468 9.08 -15.31 -5.65
CA GLY A 468 7.97 -14.75 -4.92
C GLY A 468 7.91 -15.22 -3.47
N ILE A 469 7.40 -14.35 -2.61
CA ILE A 469 7.11 -14.64 -1.20
C ILE A 469 5.71 -14.12 -0.94
N SER A 470 4.83 -14.97 -0.43
CA SER A 470 3.49 -14.60 0.01
C SER A 470 3.21 -15.17 1.40
N ALA A 471 2.35 -14.51 2.15
CA ALA A 471 1.88 -15.00 3.43
C ALA A 471 0.42 -14.64 3.65
N LEU A 472 -0.26 -15.49 4.41
CA LEU A 472 -1.61 -15.29 4.91
C LEU A 472 -1.60 -15.50 6.42
N GLY A 473 -2.19 -14.58 7.18
CA GLY A 473 -2.32 -14.69 8.63
C GLY A 473 -2.33 -13.35 9.33
N HIS A 474 -2.38 -13.36 10.66
CA HIS A 474 -2.33 -12.14 11.45
C HIS A 474 -0.92 -11.52 11.46
N GLY A 475 -0.81 -10.22 11.17
CA GLY A 475 0.45 -9.47 11.25
C GLY A 475 1.45 -9.75 10.13
N VAL A 476 1.10 -10.55 9.10
CA VAL A 476 2.03 -10.92 8.02
C VAL A 476 2.44 -9.73 7.14
N SER A 477 1.69 -8.63 7.14
CA SER A 477 2.07 -7.40 6.44
C SER A 477 3.38 -6.81 6.97
N HIS A 478 3.77 -7.11 8.20
CA HIS A 478 5.06 -6.69 8.77
C HIS A 478 6.27 -7.39 8.12
N LEU A 479 6.08 -8.52 7.47
CA LEU A 479 7.13 -9.28 6.78
C LEU A 479 7.52 -8.72 5.40
N VAL A 480 6.75 -7.76 4.88
CA VAL A 480 6.88 -7.23 3.51
C VAL A 480 8.29 -6.75 3.18
N THR A 481 8.90 -5.95 4.04
CA THR A 481 10.24 -5.39 3.77
C THR A 481 11.32 -6.46 3.83
N ALA A 482 11.24 -7.38 4.80
CA ALA A 482 12.14 -8.53 4.87
C ALA A 482 12.02 -9.41 3.61
N ALA A 483 10.80 -9.73 3.20
CA ALA A 483 10.53 -10.48 1.98
C ALA A 483 11.10 -9.78 0.72
N GLN A 484 10.96 -8.45 0.63
CA GLN A 484 11.49 -7.69 -0.50
C GLN A 484 13.03 -7.72 -0.54
N LEU A 485 13.70 -7.59 0.61
CA LEU A 485 15.15 -7.67 0.71
C LEU A 485 15.66 -9.06 0.35
N LEU A 486 15.02 -10.12 0.83
CA LEU A 486 15.35 -11.50 0.50
C LEU A 486 15.25 -11.76 -1.01
N LEU A 487 14.18 -11.28 -1.64
CA LEU A 487 13.98 -11.40 -3.10
C LEU A 487 15.03 -10.61 -3.90
N LEU A 488 15.28 -9.35 -3.54
CA LEU A 488 16.25 -8.50 -4.23
C LEU A 488 17.68 -9.04 -4.12
N GLY A 489 18.06 -9.54 -2.95
CA GLY A 489 19.37 -10.10 -2.70
C GLY A 489 19.51 -11.56 -3.10
N GLN A 490 18.44 -12.24 -3.54
CA GLN A 490 18.42 -13.69 -3.79
C GLN A 490 18.99 -14.49 -2.60
N TYR A 491 18.65 -14.06 -1.37
CA TYR A 491 19.14 -14.68 -0.14
C TYR A 491 18.41 -15.99 0.13
N HIS A 492 19.07 -17.10 -0.18
CA HIS A 492 18.61 -18.47 0.07
C HIS A 492 19.79 -19.44 0.14
N GLY A 493 19.56 -20.68 0.59
CA GLY A 493 20.62 -21.67 0.76
C GLY A 493 21.73 -21.15 1.68
N ASP A 494 22.98 -21.33 1.30
CA ASP A 494 24.14 -20.91 2.11
C ASP A 494 24.17 -19.42 2.41
N ALA A 495 23.58 -18.57 1.56
CA ALA A 495 23.49 -17.14 1.80
C ALA A 495 22.62 -16.79 3.03
N LEU A 496 21.67 -17.66 3.41
CA LEU A 496 20.88 -17.46 4.64
C LEU A 496 21.71 -17.61 5.92
N HIS A 497 22.82 -18.35 5.89
CA HIS A 497 23.68 -18.51 7.06
C HIS A 497 24.30 -17.17 7.53
N ALA A 498 24.33 -16.15 6.68
CA ALA A 498 24.76 -14.80 7.04
C ALA A 498 23.68 -14.01 7.81
N PHE A 499 22.43 -14.48 7.81
CA PHE A 499 21.33 -13.81 8.50
C PHE A 499 21.08 -14.43 9.87
N MET A 500 20.90 -13.56 10.86
CA MET A 500 20.45 -13.94 12.19
C MET A 500 19.02 -13.44 12.36
N PHE A 501 18.05 -14.35 12.30
CA PHE A 501 16.65 -14.02 12.61
C PHE A 501 16.50 -13.89 14.12
N ALA A 502 15.95 -12.74 14.56
CA ALA A 502 15.76 -12.53 15.99
C ALA A 502 14.68 -13.49 16.54
N HIS A 503 14.92 -14.06 17.72
CA HIS A 503 14.00 -14.95 18.41
C HIS A 503 13.41 -14.29 19.67
N PRO A 504 12.06 -14.35 19.91
CA PRO A 504 11.05 -14.83 18.98
C PRO A 504 10.50 -13.68 18.11
N THR A 505 10.36 -13.91 16.83
CA THR A 505 9.75 -12.94 15.88
C THR A 505 8.87 -13.65 14.85
N LEU A 506 8.03 -12.88 14.15
CA LEU A 506 7.26 -13.40 13.02
C LEU A 506 8.16 -13.70 11.82
N ASP A 507 9.31 -13.02 11.68
CA ASP A 507 10.28 -13.23 10.59
C ASP A 507 10.85 -14.65 10.56
N GLU A 508 10.86 -15.36 11.70
CA GLU A 508 11.26 -16.78 11.74
C GLU A 508 10.36 -17.67 10.87
N ALA A 509 9.12 -17.23 10.58
CA ALA A 509 8.26 -17.94 9.63
C ALA A 509 8.74 -17.81 8.18
N LEU A 510 9.39 -16.68 7.80
CA LEU A 510 10.10 -16.56 6.51
C LEU A 510 11.29 -17.52 6.46
N HIS A 511 12.09 -17.55 7.52
CA HIS A 511 13.23 -18.46 7.62
C HIS A 511 12.79 -19.91 7.48
N ALA A 512 11.81 -20.34 8.28
CA ALA A 512 11.26 -21.68 8.22
C ALA A 512 10.72 -22.06 6.84
N ALA A 513 10.09 -21.12 6.12
CA ALA A 513 9.58 -21.36 4.77
C ALA A 513 10.70 -21.46 3.71
N LEU A 514 11.81 -20.71 3.89
CA LEU A 514 12.97 -20.77 3.00
C LEU A 514 13.75 -22.09 3.14
N GLU A 515 13.73 -22.69 4.32
CA GLU A 515 14.38 -23.97 4.63
C GLU A 515 13.45 -25.18 4.41
N ALA A 516 12.15 -24.96 4.26
CA ALA A 516 11.19 -26.05 4.10
C ALA A 516 11.44 -26.83 2.77
N PRO A 517 11.08 -28.12 2.76
CA PRO A 517 11.16 -28.92 1.53
C PRO A 517 10.39 -28.27 0.39
N ARG A 518 11.00 -28.28 -0.79
CA ARG A 518 10.40 -27.73 -2.02
C ARG A 518 9.58 -28.78 -2.73
N GLU A 519 8.38 -28.41 -3.13
CA GLU A 519 7.48 -29.23 -3.94
C GLU A 519 7.42 -28.66 -5.35
N VAL A 520 7.56 -29.51 -6.38
CA VAL A 520 7.41 -29.12 -7.78
C VAL A 520 5.92 -28.88 -8.04
N VAL A 521 5.59 -27.73 -8.60
CA VAL A 521 4.23 -27.40 -9.02
C VAL A 521 4.10 -27.63 -10.51
N THR A 522 3.05 -28.36 -10.89
CA THR A 522 2.67 -28.58 -12.30
C THR A 522 1.41 -27.79 -12.62
N ALA A 523 1.21 -27.44 -13.90
CA ALA A 523 0.07 -26.69 -14.39
C ALA A 523 -1.25 -27.46 -14.23
#